data_ea5acb3a384f9f59f55da3293f3579bd
#
_entry.id   ea5acb3a384f9f59f55da3293f3579bd
#
_cell.length_a   1.000
_cell.length_b   1.000
_cell.length_c   1.000
_cell.angle_alpha   90.00
_cell.angle_beta   90.00
_cell.angle_gamma   90.00
#
_symmetry.space_group_name_H-M   'P 1'
#
loop_
_entity.id
_entity.type
_entity.pdbx_description
1 polymer ?
#
loop_
_entity_poly.entity_id
_entity_poly.type
_entity_poly.pdbx_seq_one_letter_code
_entity_poly.pdbx_strand_id
1 'polypeptide(L)'
;MINNISVAESNNRFGSCTNLEKTLVANAKAEVLNANTDRRYAAFINNSTVDITLILGSPEDGAINKGIILKPRGSYEINANNLYLGKVSAVSAFACKLTHLECI
;
A
#
# COMPACT_ATOMS: atom_id res chain seq x y z
N MET A 1 7.87 4.62 33.79
CA MET A 1 8.82 4.78 33.32
C MET A 1 9.22 4.05 32.05
N ILE A 2 10.31 3.51 32.06
CA ILE A 2 10.88 2.97 30.86
C ILE A 2 10.00 1.93 30.18
N ASN A 3 9.20 1.24 30.94
CA ASN A 3 8.33 0.21 30.40
C ASN A 3 7.36 0.71 29.35
N ASN A 4 6.99 1.97 29.42
CA ASN A 4 6.06 2.51 28.45
C ASN A 4 6.65 2.54 27.06
N ILE A 5 7.93 2.78 26.98
CA ILE A 5 8.61 2.82 25.70
C ILE A 5 8.65 1.44 25.08
N SER A 6 8.95 0.44 25.87
CA SER A 6 9.02 -0.93 25.40
C SER A 6 7.67 -1.41 24.88
N VAL A 7 6.59 -1.06 25.56
CA VAL A 7 5.25 -1.44 25.12
C VAL A 7 4.93 -0.79 23.78
N ALA A 8 5.24 0.49 23.62
CA ALA A 8 4.99 1.19 22.39
C ALA A 8 5.76 0.56 21.22
N GLU A 9 6.99 0.16 21.47
CA GLU A 9 7.79 -0.49 20.44
C GLU A 9 7.21 -1.84 20.06
N SER A 10 6.69 -2.59 21.02
CA SER A 10 6.11 -3.89 20.75
C SER A 10 4.95 -3.81 19.77
N ASN A 11 4.19 -2.73 19.80
CA ASN A 11 3.02 -2.55 18.95
C ASN A 11 3.41 -2.35 17.48
N ASN A 12 4.68 -2.06 17.19
CA ASN A 12 5.18 -1.83 15.84
C ASN A 12 5.90 -3.04 15.26
N ARG A 13 5.93 -4.14 15.98
CA ARG A 13 6.63 -5.34 15.52
C ARG A 13 5.76 -6.13 14.57
N PHE A 14 6.42 -6.73 13.60
CA PHE A 14 5.78 -7.59 12.61
C PHE A 14 6.13 -9.03 12.87
N GLY A 15 5.15 -9.93 12.71
CA GLY A 15 5.38 -11.37 12.80
C GLY A 15 5.73 -11.98 11.46
N SER A 16 5.14 -11.49 10.39
CA SER A 16 5.41 -12.00 9.06
C SER A 16 5.01 -10.96 8.01
N CYS A 17 5.66 -11.00 6.86
CA CYS A 17 5.39 -10.11 5.75
C CYS A 17 5.22 -10.92 4.47
N THR A 18 4.30 -10.49 3.62
CA THR A 18 4.07 -11.06 2.29
C THR A 18 4.48 -10.04 1.26
N ASN A 19 5.34 -10.42 0.33
CA ASN A 19 5.88 -9.55 -0.71
C ASN A 19 5.36 -10.03 -2.06
N LEU A 20 4.69 -9.15 -2.80
CA LEU A 20 4.03 -9.49 -4.05
C LEU A 20 4.20 -8.39 -5.08
N GLU A 21 3.78 -8.71 -6.29
CA GLU A 21 3.78 -7.79 -7.41
C GLU A 21 2.40 -7.85 -8.05
N LYS A 22 1.78 -6.70 -8.26
CA LYS A 22 0.46 -6.62 -8.87
C LYS A 22 0.59 -6.10 -10.28
N THR A 23 0.13 -6.89 -11.25
CA THR A 23 0.08 -6.46 -12.65
C THR A 23 -1.13 -5.55 -12.85
N LEU A 24 -0.90 -4.37 -13.39
CA LEU A 24 -1.95 -3.40 -13.69
C LEU A 24 -2.18 -3.35 -15.19
N VAL A 25 -3.44 -3.49 -15.58
CA VAL A 25 -3.86 -3.32 -16.97
C VAL A 25 -4.16 -1.84 -17.20
N ALA A 26 -3.79 -1.32 -18.36
CA ALA A 26 -3.98 0.10 -18.67
C ALA A 26 -5.43 0.53 -18.43
N ASN A 27 -5.60 1.61 -17.66
CA ASN A 27 -6.88 2.23 -17.35
C ASN A 27 -7.86 1.36 -16.56
N ALA A 28 -7.41 0.21 -16.05
CA ALA A 28 -8.26 -0.67 -15.26
C ALA A 28 -7.90 -0.56 -13.78
N LYS A 29 -8.88 -0.20 -12.96
CA LYS A 29 -8.71 -0.14 -11.51
C LYS A 29 -8.67 -1.56 -10.95
N ALA A 30 -7.77 -1.82 -10.03
CA ALA A 30 -7.59 -3.15 -9.47
C ALA A 30 -7.37 -3.09 -7.97
N GLU A 31 -7.92 -4.07 -7.25
CA GLU A 31 -7.64 -4.21 -5.82
C GLU A 31 -6.24 -4.78 -5.64
N VAL A 32 -5.45 -4.18 -4.76
CA VAL A 32 -4.08 -4.60 -4.47
C VAL A 32 -4.04 -5.36 -3.14
N LEU A 33 -4.66 -4.82 -2.11
CA LEU A 33 -4.75 -5.47 -0.80
C LEU A 33 -6.19 -5.52 -0.34
N ASN A 34 -6.57 -6.66 0.25
CA ASN A 34 -7.84 -6.79 0.95
C ASN A 34 -7.80 -5.99 2.25
N ALA A 35 -8.97 -5.64 2.77
CA ALA A 35 -9.05 -5.12 4.13
C ALA A 35 -8.47 -6.16 5.09
N ASN A 36 -7.67 -5.71 6.05
CA ASN A 36 -7.00 -6.61 6.98
C ASN A 36 -6.81 -5.94 8.33
N THR A 37 -7.58 -6.38 9.32
CA THR A 37 -7.52 -5.81 10.67
C THR A 37 -6.23 -6.16 11.40
N ASP A 38 -5.48 -7.13 10.90
CA ASP A 38 -4.21 -7.53 11.49
C ASP A 38 -3.01 -6.82 10.87
N ARG A 39 -3.25 -5.96 9.87
CA ARG A 39 -2.16 -5.26 9.21
C ARG A 39 -1.46 -4.31 10.19
N ARG A 40 -0.14 -4.37 10.19
CA ARG A 40 0.71 -3.47 10.98
C ARG A 40 1.57 -2.58 10.12
N TYR A 41 1.79 -3.00 8.88
CA TYR A 41 2.65 -2.27 7.95
C TYR A 41 2.32 -2.69 6.53
N ALA A 42 2.45 -1.77 5.60
CA ALA A 42 2.40 -2.07 4.18
C ALA A 42 3.22 -1.03 3.43
N ALA A 43 3.77 -1.42 2.31
CA ALA A 43 4.52 -0.51 1.45
C ALA A 43 4.19 -0.81 0.00
N PHE A 44 4.22 0.25 -0.80
CA PHE A 44 3.91 0.19 -2.23
C PHE A 44 4.99 0.96 -2.96
N ILE A 45 5.62 0.31 -3.94
CA ILE A 45 6.75 0.90 -4.65
C ILE A 45 6.47 0.83 -6.14
N ASN A 46 6.51 1.98 -6.79
CA ASN A 46 6.35 2.05 -8.24
C ASN A 46 7.71 1.82 -8.89
N ASN A 47 7.99 0.57 -9.22
CA ASN A 47 9.24 0.20 -9.89
C ASN A 47 9.07 0.17 -11.41
N SER A 48 8.15 0.97 -11.96
CA SER A 48 7.91 1.09 -13.38
C SER A 48 8.36 2.45 -13.89
N THR A 49 8.15 2.71 -15.18
CA THR A 49 8.52 3.98 -15.80
C THR A 49 7.33 4.93 -15.96
N VAL A 50 6.16 4.55 -15.45
CA VAL A 50 4.93 5.34 -15.60
C VAL A 50 4.34 5.61 -14.22
N ASP A 51 3.44 6.60 -14.12
CA ASP A 51 2.79 6.92 -12.86
C ASP A 51 1.76 5.85 -12.49
N ILE A 52 1.64 5.58 -11.20
CA ILE A 52 0.61 4.71 -10.65
C ILE A 52 -0.16 5.52 -9.62
N THR A 53 -1.48 5.48 -9.67
CA THR A 53 -2.30 6.09 -8.63
C THR A 53 -2.73 5.02 -7.65
N LEU A 54 -2.36 5.21 -6.38
CA LEU A 54 -2.74 4.32 -5.29
C LEU A 54 -4.00 4.86 -4.65
N ILE A 55 -4.97 3.98 -4.41
CA ILE A 55 -6.27 4.36 -3.84
C ILE A 55 -6.40 3.67 -2.49
N LEU A 56 -6.59 4.47 -1.43
CA LEU A 56 -6.90 3.90 -0.12
C LEU A 56 -8.40 3.70 -0.08
N GLY A 57 -8.82 2.53 -0.53
CA GLY A 57 -10.23 2.19 -0.68
C GLY A 57 -10.44 1.14 -1.74
N SER A 58 -11.71 0.94 -2.09
CA SER A 58 -12.11 0.06 -3.18
C SER A 58 -11.77 0.70 -4.53
N PRO A 59 -11.73 -0.10 -5.62
CA PRO A 59 -11.40 0.47 -6.93
C PRO A 59 -12.27 1.67 -7.33
N GLU A 60 -13.55 1.71 -6.94
CA GLU A 60 -14.43 2.81 -7.31
C GLU A 60 -14.21 4.07 -6.49
N ASP A 61 -13.40 4.01 -5.43
CA ASP A 61 -13.20 5.18 -4.54
C ASP A 61 -12.19 6.18 -5.08
N GLY A 62 -11.55 5.87 -6.19
CA GLY A 62 -10.58 6.76 -6.80
C GLY A 62 -10.51 6.58 -8.31
N ALA A 63 -9.55 7.23 -8.93
CA ALA A 63 -9.34 7.16 -10.37
C ALA A 63 -7.91 7.61 -10.67
N ILE A 64 -7.52 7.58 -11.94
CA ILE A 64 -6.23 8.12 -12.35
C ILE A 64 -6.13 9.56 -11.86
N ASN A 65 -5.06 9.86 -11.14
CA ASN A 65 -4.78 11.14 -10.50
C ASN A 65 -5.74 11.52 -9.37
N LYS A 66 -6.61 10.59 -8.95
CA LYS A 66 -7.49 10.80 -7.79
C LYS A 66 -7.13 9.76 -6.73
N GLY A 67 -6.07 10.04 -6.01
CA GLY A 67 -5.51 9.19 -4.98
C GLY A 67 -4.09 9.63 -4.72
N ILE A 68 -3.25 8.70 -4.27
CA ILE A 68 -1.84 8.97 -4.00
C ILE A 68 -1.06 8.64 -5.27
N ILE A 69 -0.41 9.62 -5.86
CA ILE A 69 0.32 9.43 -7.10
C ILE A 69 1.73 8.97 -6.79
N LEU A 70 2.06 7.76 -7.24
CA LEU A 70 3.41 7.22 -7.15
C LEU A 70 4.10 7.46 -8.49
N LYS A 71 5.05 8.40 -8.50
CA LYS A 71 5.91 8.61 -9.66
C LYS A 71 6.84 7.42 -9.82
N PRO A 72 7.48 7.25 -11.00
CA PRO A 72 8.50 6.21 -11.14
C PRO A 72 9.51 6.28 -9.98
N ARG A 73 9.76 5.16 -9.34
CA ARG A 73 10.61 5.00 -8.15
C ARG A 73 10.00 5.57 -6.87
N GLY A 74 8.78 6.14 -6.94
CA GLY A 74 8.09 6.63 -5.75
C GLY A 74 7.50 5.49 -4.94
N SER A 75 7.26 5.76 -3.67
CA SER A 75 6.69 4.77 -2.76
C SER A 75 5.74 5.43 -1.77
N TYR A 76 4.89 4.60 -1.19
CA TYR A 76 4.01 5.01 -0.11
C TYR A 76 3.99 3.93 0.96
N GLU A 77 3.93 4.32 2.20
CA GLU A 77 4.06 3.43 3.32
C GLU A 77 2.89 3.62 4.28
N ILE A 78 2.27 2.51 4.68
CA ILE A 78 1.30 2.48 5.78
C ILE A 78 2.05 1.96 6.99
N ASN A 79 2.11 2.76 8.05
CA ASN A 79 2.85 2.41 9.27
C ASN A 79 2.01 2.76 10.51
N ALA A 80 2.62 2.68 11.68
CA ALA A 80 1.90 2.92 12.92
C ALA A 80 1.34 4.33 13.04
N ASN A 81 1.92 5.30 12.35
CA ASN A 81 1.49 6.71 12.43
C ASN A 81 0.33 7.03 11.49
N ASN A 82 0.14 6.24 10.43
CA ASN A 82 -0.92 6.46 9.46
C ASN A 82 -1.61 5.14 9.13
N LEU A 83 -1.85 4.32 10.13
CA LEU A 83 -2.35 2.97 9.94
C LEU A 83 -3.72 2.96 9.28
N TYR A 84 -3.81 2.28 8.16
CA TYR A 84 -5.03 2.09 7.40
C TYR A 84 -5.23 0.60 7.21
N LEU A 85 -6.40 0.09 7.59
CA LEU A 85 -6.69 -1.34 7.60
C LEU A 85 -7.64 -1.76 6.48
N GLY A 86 -8.12 -0.82 5.69
CA GLY A 86 -9.08 -1.09 4.62
C GLY A 86 -8.41 -1.61 3.36
N LYS A 87 -9.21 -1.71 2.31
CA LYS A 87 -8.73 -2.12 1.00
C LYS A 87 -7.80 -1.07 0.42
N VAL A 88 -6.83 -1.53 -0.38
CA VAL A 88 -5.97 -0.66 -1.17
C VAL A 88 -6.11 -1.09 -2.62
N SER A 89 -6.32 -0.13 -3.49
CA SER A 89 -6.48 -0.36 -4.92
C SER A 89 -5.49 0.51 -5.69
N ALA A 90 -5.34 0.25 -6.98
CA ALA A 90 -4.44 1.04 -7.81
C ALA A 90 -4.93 1.09 -9.26
N VAL A 91 -4.46 2.09 -9.98
CA VAL A 91 -4.75 2.26 -11.40
C VAL A 91 -3.62 3.01 -12.06
N SER A 92 -3.36 2.69 -13.33
CA SER A 92 -2.38 3.41 -14.15
C SER A 92 -2.95 3.58 -15.56
N ALA A 93 -2.52 4.64 -16.24
CA ALA A 93 -2.91 4.86 -17.62
C ALA A 93 -2.22 3.86 -18.58
N PHE A 94 -1.18 3.19 -18.10
CA PHE A 94 -0.38 2.26 -18.92
C PHE A 94 -0.21 0.94 -18.18
N ALA A 95 -0.07 -0.14 -18.96
CA ALA A 95 0.23 -1.45 -18.36
C ALA A 95 1.56 -1.38 -17.60
N CYS A 96 1.59 -1.85 -16.37
CA CYS A 96 2.77 -1.81 -15.53
C CYS A 96 2.60 -2.74 -14.34
N LYS A 97 3.58 -2.75 -13.44
CA LYS A 97 3.53 -3.57 -12.24
C LYS A 97 3.81 -2.73 -11.02
N LEU A 98 3.08 -3.01 -9.95
CA LEU A 98 3.24 -2.38 -8.65
C LEU A 98 3.79 -3.41 -7.67
N THR A 99 4.93 -3.11 -7.08
CA THR A 99 5.51 -3.95 -6.03
C THR A 99 4.90 -3.54 -4.69
N HIS A 100 4.48 -4.52 -3.91
CA HIS A 100 3.90 -4.22 -2.61
C HIS A 100 4.18 -5.30 -1.60
N LEU A 101 4.14 -4.92 -0.33
CA LEU A 101 4.26 -5.87 0.77
C LEU A 101 3.29 -5.49 1.87
N GLU A 102 2.92 -6.49 2.65
CA GLU A 102 2.04 -6.31 3.80
C GLU A 102 2.57 -7.15 4.95
N CYS A 103 2.60 -6.57 6.15
CA CYS A 103 3.09 -7.23 7.34
C CYS A 103 2.01 -7.27 8.43
N ILE A 104 1.97 -8.40 9.13
CA ILE A 104 1.04 -8.60 10.24
C ILE A 104 1.79 -9.03 11.49
#